data_ff714a7acad5f53bd08c707ad5ceb17a
#
_entry.id   ff714a7acad5f53bd08c707ad5ceb17a
#
_cell.length_a   1.000
_cell.length_b   1.000
_cell.length_c   1.000
_cell.angle_alpha   90.00
_cell.angle_beta   90.00
_cell.angle_gamma   90.00
#
_symmetry.space_group_name_H-M   'P 1'
#
loop_
_entity.id
_entity.type
_entity.pdbx_description
1 polymer ?
#
loop_
_entity_poly.entity_id
_entity_poly.type
_entity_poly.pdbx_seq_one_letter_code
_entity_poly.pdbx_strand_id
1 'polypeptide(L)'
;LGRKTAHRKAMLSNMACSLIEHKRINTTVAKAKALRVFVEPLITKSKEDTTHNRRIVFSVLRDKYAVTELFKEVSVKIADRPGGYLRIIKLGNRQGDNASMAMIEFVDYNEIYNPKGAKAKKTTRRGRSKKAAAPQVETTTTEEKSEE
;
A
#
# COMPACT_ATOMS: atom_id res chain seq x y z
N LEU A 1 8.61 22.87 9.58
CA LEU A 1 9.05 22.02 10.69
C LEU A 1 9.82 22.79 11.80
N GLY A 2 10.03 24.10 11.69
CA GLY A 2 10.65 24.95 12.71
C GLY A 2 12.08 24.58 13.10
N ARG A 3 12.86 23.96 12.19
CA ARG A 3 14.24 23.49 12.45
C ARG A 3 15.23 24.03 11.42
N LYS A 4 16.47 24.24 11.84
CA LYS A 4 17.60 24.56 10.93
C LYS A 4 17.83 23.40 9.94
N THR A 5 18.44 23.68 8.80
CA THR A 5 18.61 22.73 7.69
C THR A 5 19.31 21.43 8.12
N ALA A 6 20.42 21.51 8.85
CA ALA A 6 21.16 20.34 9.30
C ALA A 6 20.32 19.44 10.22
N HIS A 7 19.65 20.04 11.21
CA HIS A 7 18.79 19.31 12.14
C HIS A 7 17.58 18.67 11.42
N ARG A 8 16.98 19.37 10.44
CA ARG A 8 15.88 18.82 9.63
C ARG A 8 16.32 17.63 8.79
N LYS A 9 17.49 17.70 8.14
CA LYS A 9 18.06 16.57 7.39
C LYS A 9 18.33 15.37 8.30
N ALA A 10 18.98 15.56 9.43
CA ALA A 10 19.26 14.48 10.39
C ALA A 10 17.97 13.85 10.92
N MET A 11 16.99 14.65 11.29
CA MET A 11 15.67 14.15 11.75
C MET A 11 15.00 13.29 10.68
N LEU A 12 14.95 13.75 9.41
CA LEU A 12 14.31 13.00 8.34
C LEU A 12 15.07 11.72 8.01
N SER A 13 16.41 11.74 8.06
CA SER A 13 17.25 10.55 7.89
C SER A 13 16.95 9.49 8.96
N ASN A 14 16.96 9.87 10.25
CA ASN A 14 16.65 8.94 11.33
C ASN A 14 15.21 8.39 11.25
N MET A 15 14.23 9.26 10.92
CA MET A 15 12.85 8.80 10.72
C MET A 15 12.72 7.86 9.52
N ALA A 16 13.51 8.06 8.47
CA ALA A 16 13.53 7.18 7.30
C ALA A 16 14.10 5.80 7.66
N CYS A 17 15.19 5.73 8.43
CA CYS A 17 15.76 4.48 8.93
C CYS A 17 14.72 3.72 9.77
N SER A 18 14.08 4.38 10.74
CA SER A 18 13.02 3.78 11.57
C SER A 18 11.82 3.30 10.74
N LEU A 19 11.45 4.04 9.66
CA LEU A 19 10.37 3.62 8.77
C LEU A 19 10.74 2.37 7.96
N ILE A 20 11.97 2.27 7.49
CA ILE A 20 12.46 1.10 6.74
C ILE A 20 12.51 -0.13 7.65
N GLU A 21 12.98 0.00 8.88
CA GLU A 21 13.09 -1.07 9.87
C GLU A 21 11.70 -1.56 10.33
N HIS A 22 10.86 -0.65 10.79
CA HIS A 22 9.56 -1.01 11.38
C HIS A 22 8.41 -1.06 10.36
N LYS A 23 8.61 -0.67 9.09
CA LYS A 23 7.63 -0.62 8.01
C LYS A 23 6.48 0.37 8.23
N ARG A 24 6.26 0.84 9.46
CA ARG A 24 5.28 1.86 9.86
C ARG A 24 5.75 2.60 11.11
N ILE A 25 5.50 3.91 11.15
CA ILE A 25 5.80 4.74 12.33
C ILE A 25 4.69 5.76 12.58
N ASN A 26 4.50 6.12 13.85
CA ASN A 26 3.57 7.18 14.26
C ASN A 26 4.32 8.49 14.44
N THR A 27 3.80 9.57 13.84
CA THR A 27 4.42 10.90 13.92
C THR A 27 3.39 11.99 13.69
N THR A 28 3.79 13.26 13.68
CA THR A 28 2.87 14.34 13.33
C THR A 28 2.63 14.41 11.82
N VAL A 29 1.45 14.86 11.40
CA VAL A 29 1.06 14.99 9.98
C VAL A 29 2.08 15.79 9.18
N ALA A 30 2.62 16.89 9.75
CA ALA A 30 3.62 17.71 9.07
C ALA A 30 4.93 16.96 8.81
N LYS A 31 5.42 16.18 9.80
CA LYS A 31 6.60 15.34 9.66
C LYS A 31 6.36 14.19 8.67
N ALA A 32 5.20 13.52 8.74
CA ALA A 32 4.84 12.44 7.82
C ALA A 32 4.83 12.92 6.36
N LYS A 33 4.25 14.10 6.08
CA LYS A 33 4.25 14.70 4.74
C LYS A 33 5.67 15.00 4.23
N ALA A 34 6.52 15.58 5.08
CA ALA A 34 7.91 15.86 4.72
C ALA A 34 8.73 14.58 4.53
N LEU A 35 8.51 13.57 5.38
CA LEU A 35 9.17 12.27 5.30
C LEU A 35 8.81 11.54 4.00
N ARG A 36 7.55 11.57 3.57
CA ARG A 36 7.13 10.96 2.30
C ARG A 36 7.93 11.52 1.12
N VAL A 37 8.01 12.84 1.00
CA VAL A 37 8.78 13.50 -0.09
C VAL A 37 10.27 13.14 -0.02
N PHE A 38 10.80 12.93 1.18
CA PHE A 38 12.21 12.59 1.38
C PHE A 38 12.51 11.12 1.03
N VAL A 39 11.62 10.19 1.39
CA VAL A 39 11.86 8.74 1.28
C VAL A 39 11.48 8.18 -0.09
N GLU A 40 10.40 8.65 -0.73
CA GLU A 40 9.95 8.10 -2.02
C GLU A 40 11.04 8.08 -3.12
N PRO A 41 11.88 9.12 -3.30
CA PRO A 41 12.98 9.07 -4.27
C PRO A 41 14.04 8.01 -3.92
N LEU A 42 14.28 7.75 -2.63
CA LEU A 42 15.23 6.72 -2.20
C LEU A 42 14.70 5.31 -2.50
N ILE A 43 13.40 5.10 -2.28
CA ILE A 43 12.71 3.87 -2.64
C ILE A 43 12.77 3.62 -4.16
N THR A 44 12.52 4.65 -4.98
CA THR A 44 12.62 4.52 -6.43
C THR A 44 14.03 4.08 -6.87
N LYS A 45 15.07 4.66 -6.25
CA LYS A 45 16.47 4.27 -6.52
C LYS A 45 16.79 2.85 -6.07
N SER A 46 16.13 2.33 -5.03
CA SER A 46 16.38 0.99 -4.52
C SER A 46 15.84 -0.13 -5.42
N LYS A 47 14.98 0.18 -6.38
CA LYS A 47 14.50 -0.81 -7.37
C LYS A 47 15.60 -1.31 -8.30
N GLU A 48 16.58 -0.47 -8.58
CA GLU A 48 17.76 -0.82 -9.35
C GLU A 48 18.93 -1.04 -8.41
N ASP A 49 19.28 -2.31 -8.17
CA ASP A 49 20.37 -2.66 -7.25
C ASP A 49 21.74 -2.48 -7.92
N THR A 50 22.16 -1.21 -8.02
CA THR A 50 23.49 -0.86 -8.50
C THR A 50 24.36 -0.34 -7.35
N THR A 51 25.68 -0.54 -7.45
CA THR A 51 26.64 0.01 -6.47
C THR A 51 26.51 1.54 -6.35
N HIS A 52 26.19 2.21 -7.46
CA HIS A 52 25.96 3.66 -7.48
C HIS A 52 24.72 4.05 -6.65
N ASN A 53 23.58 3.39 -6.88
CA ASN A 53 22.36 3.65 -6.12
C ASN A 53 22.52 3.37 -4.63
N ARG A 54 23.20 2.26 -4.27
CA ARG A 54 23.54 1.96 -2.85
C ARG A 54 24.35 3.08 -2.22
N ARG A 55 25.37 3.61 -2.90
CA ARG A 55 26.18 4.74 -2.41
C ARG A 55 25.35 6.02 -2.23
N ILE A 56 24.47 6.35 -3.17
CA ILE A 56 23.58 7.51 -3.06
C ILE A 56 22.65 7.36 -1.86
N VAL A 57 21.97 6.22 -1.72
CA VAL A 57 21.04 5.97 -0.61
C VAL A 57 21.79 6.00 0.72
N PHE A 58 22.98 5.38 0.80
CA PHE A 58 23.81 5.42 2.01
C PHE A 58 24.25 6.84 2.38
N SER A 59 24.60 7.69 1.41
CA SER A 59 25.00 9.08 1.69
C SER A 59 23.88 9.90 2.35
N VAL A 60 22.62 9.53 2.11
CA VAL A 60 21.43 10.19 2.65
C VAL A 60 21.01 9.58 4.00
N LEU A 61 20.93 8.25 4.10
CA LEU A 61 20.49 7.54 5.31
C LEU A 61 21.58 7.42 6.37
N ARG A 62 22.83 7.22 5.95
CA ARG A 62 24.01 7.02 6.81
C ARG A 62 23.91 5.83 7.76
N ASP A 63 23.05 4.88 7.46
CA ASP A 63 22.84 3.66 8.20
C ASP A 63 22.95 2.46 7.24
N LYS A 64 23.89 1.55 7.54
CA LYS A 64 24.14 0.36 6.72
C LYS A 64 23.02 -0.68 6.82
N TYR A 65 22.41 -0.81 7.99
CA TYR A 65 21.33 -1.78 8.21
C TYR A 65 20.07 -1.37 7.46
N ALA A 66 19.65 -0.10 7.59
CA ALA A 66 18.52 0.43 6.85
C ALA A 66 18.71 0.32 5.32
N VAL A 67 19.91 0.57 4.81
CA VAL A 67 20.21 0.39 3.38
C VAL A 67 20.11 -1.07 2.97
N THR A 68 20.66 -1.99 3.75
CA THR A 68 20.57 -3.43 3.46
C THR A 68 19.13 -3.90 3.43
N GLU A 69 18.33 -3.53 4.42
CA GLU A 69 16.91 -3.83 4.55
C GLU A 69 16.11 -3.27 3.35
N LEU A 70 16.38 -2.01 2.97
CA LEU A 70 15.72 -1.35 1.85
C LEU A 70 15.95 -2.11 0.53
N PHE A 71 17.19 -2.52 0.23
CA PHE A 71 17.52 -3.23 -1.01
C PHE A 71 17.13 -4.71 -1.01
N LYS A 72 17.19 -5.40 0.15
CA LYS A 72 16.87 -6.82 0.23
C LYS A 72 15.38 -7.12 0.34
N GLU A 73 14.67 -6.39 1.18
CA GLU A 73 13.26 -6.69 1.50
C GLU A 73 12.29 -5.72 0.85
N VAL A 74 12.50 -4.42 1.07
CA VAL A 74 11.53 -3.41 0.66
C VAL A 74 11.46 -3.33 -0.85
N SER A 75 12.59 -3.28 -1.54
CA SER A 75 12.64 -3.17 -3.02
C SER A 75 11.92 -4.32 -3.72
N VAL A 76 12.04 -5.54 -3.21
CA VAL A 76 11.39 -6.73 -3.78
C VAL A 76 9.87 -6.64 -3.68
N LYS A 77 9.35 -6.21 -2.50
CA LYS A 77 7.89 -6.10 -2.30
C LYS A 77 7.23 -5.01 -3.12
N ILE A 78 7.96 -3.92 -3.39
CA ILE A 78 7.42 -2.74 -4.09
C ILE A 78 7.79 -2.69 -5.58
N ALA A 79 8.45 -3.72 -6.12
CA ALA A 79 8.97 -3.75 -7.49
C ALA A 79 7.91 -3.38 -8.53
N ASP A 80 6.69 -3.94 -8.42
CA ASP A 80 5.60 -3.76 -9.39
C ASP A 80 4.91 -2.39 -9.29
N ARG A 81 5.14 -1.62 -8.22
CA ARG A 81 4.44 -0.35 -8.00
C ARG A 81 5.20 0.80 -8.67
N PRO A 82 4.57 1.58 -9.57
CA PRO A 82 5.25 2.67 -10.29
C PRO A 82 5.56 3.89 -9.40
N GLY A 83 4.90 4.01 -8.23
CA GLY A 83 5.09 5.11 -7.29
C GLY A 83 4.04 5.11 -6.19
N GLY A 84 4.13 6.09 -5.25
CA GLY A 84 3.19 6.17 -4.13
C GLY A 84 3.37 5.00 -3.15
N TYR A 85 4.60 4.71 -2.77
CA TYR A 85 4.95 3.59 -1.90
C TYR A 85 4.48 3.75 -0.47
N LEU A 86 4.24 4.99 -0.05
CA LEU A 86 3.90 5.33 1.33
C LEU A 86 2.48 5.86 1.44
N ARG A 87 1.80 5.44 2.51
CA ARG A 87 0.46 5.92 2.90
C ARG A 87 0.55 6.66 4.22
N ILE A 88 -0.23 7.74 4.35
CA ILE A 88 -0.36 8.51 5.59
C ILE A 88 -1.80 8.40 6.06
N ILE A 89 -1.99 7.86 7.26
CA ILE A 89 -3.28 7.69 7.92
C ILE A 89 -3.33 8.66 9.10
N LYS A 90 -4.35 9.51 9.16
CA LYS A 90 -4.54 10.45 10.29
C LYS A 90 -5.07 9.70 11.50
N LEU A 91 -4.48 9.94 12.67
CA LEU A 91 -4.84 9.28 13.94
C LEU A 91 -5.61 10.18 14.92
N GLY A 92 -5.85 11.45 14.56
CA GLY A 92 -6.42 12.43 15.48
C GLY A 92 -5.35 13.36 16.08
N ASN A 93 -5.67 14.01 17.18
CA ASN A 93 -4.79 14.96 17.84
C ASN A 93 -4.20 14.39 19.13
N ARG A 94 -2.96 14.74 19.41
CA ARG A 94 -2.27 14.33 20.64
C ARG A 94 -2.74 15.19 21.81
N GLN A 95 -3.03 14.54 22.94
CA GLN A 95 -3.34 15.24 24.19
C GLN A 95 -2.10 16.05 24.65
N GLY A 96 -2.34 17.20 25.21
CA GLY A 96 -1.30 18.12 25.70
C GLY A 96 -1.02 19.27 24.75
N ASP A 97 -0.52 19.00 23.54
CA ASP A 97 -0.15 20.03 22.56
C ASP A 97 -1.10 20.14 21.35
N ASN A 98 -2.16 19.34 21.33
CA ASN A 98 -3.15 19.27 20.26
C ASN A 98 -2.54 19.07 18.84
N ALA A 99 -1.35 18.52 18.75
CA ALA A 99 -0.68 18.27 17.48
C ALA A 99 -1.42 17.17 16.69
N SER A 100 -1.74 17.43 15.42
CA SER A 100 -2.33 16.41 14.54
C SER A 100 -1.34 15.28 14.28
N MET A 101 -1.71 14.05 14.67
CA MET A 101 -0.91 12.83 14.53
C MET A 101 -1.27 12.08 13.28
N ALA A 102 -0.30 11.35 12.76
CA ALA A 102 -0.49 10.43 11.64
C ALA A 102 0.44 9.22 11.76
N MET A 103 -0.03 8.11 11.25
CA MET A 103 0.78 6.94 10.94
C MET A 103 1.22 7.00 9.49
N ILE A 104 2.50 6.82 9.22
CA ILE A 104 3.04 6.62 7.88
C ILE A 104 3.51 5.17 7.76
N GLU A 105 3.14 4.51 6.67
CA GLU A 105 3.40 3.09 6.43
C GLU A 105 3.74 2.80 4.97
N PHE A 106 4.43 1.69 4.73
CA PHE A 106 4.55 1.11 3.40
C PHE A 106 3.24 0.43 3.00
N VAL A 107 2.71 0.80 1.84
CA VAL A 107 1.40 0.32 1.34
C VAL A 107 1.39 -1.20 1.15
N ASP A 108 2.49 -1.77 0.64
CA ASP A 108 2.59 -3.19 0.31
C ASP A 108 2.85 -4.11 1.52
N TYR A 109 3.11 -3.52 2.69
CA TYR A 109 3.23 -4.24 3.96
C TYR A 109 1.92 -4.30 4.75
N ASN A 110 0.88 -3.60 4.30
CA ASN A 110 -0.41 -3.61 4.97
C ASN A 110 -1.35 -4.61 4.28
N GLU A 111 -1.57 -5.75 4.90
CA GLU A 111 -2.43 -6.83 4.41
C GLU A 111 -3.92 -6.50 4.53
N ILE A 112 -4.31 -5.72 5.53
CA ILE A 112 -5.71 -5.39 5.82
C ILE A 112 -6.30 -4.48 4.74
N TYR A 113 -5.56 -3.43 4.33
CA TYR A 113 -6.03 -2.43 3.35
C TYR A 113 -5.62 -2.72 1.90
N ASN A 114 -4.76 -3.71 1.69
CA ASN A 114 -4.35 -4.18 0.36
C ASN A 114 -4.39 -5.71 0.31
N PRO A 115 -5.55 -6.35 0.40
CA PRO A 115 -5.65 -7.78 0.20
C PRO A 115 -5.26 -8.09 -1.25
N LYS A 116 -4.07 -8.61 -1.47
CA LYS A 116 -3.66 -9.16 -2.76
C LYS A 116 -4.62 -10.33 -3.06
N GLY A 117 -5.64 -10.09 -3.87
CA GLY A 117 -6.55 -11.14 -4.34
C GLY A 117 -8.04 -10.94 -4.12
N ALA A 118 -8.52 -9.96 -3.41
CA ALA A 118 -9.93 -9.61 -3.44
C ALA A 118 -10.30 -8.98 -4.80
N LYS A 119 -10.52 -9.81 -5.81
CA LYS A 119 -11.26 -9.38 -7.00
C LYS A 119 -12.60 -8.86 -6.51
N ALA A 120 -12.79 -7.54 -6.53
CA ALA A 120 -14.07 -6.93 -6.27
C ALA A 120 -15.09 -7.60 -7.21
N LYS A 121 -16.00 -8.42 -6.65
CA LYS A 121 -17.19 -8.83 -7.36
C LYS A 121 -17.91 -7.54 -7.72
N LYS A 122 -17.86 -7.16 -8.98
CA LYS A 122 -18.69 -6.08 -9.53
C LYS A 122 -20.13 -6.52 -9.32
N THR A 123 -20.76 -6.05 -8.26
CA THR A 123 -22.20 -6.10 -8.10
C THR A 123 -22.76 -5.13 -9.14
N THR A 124 -23.07 -5.64 -10.31
CA THR A 124 -23.85 -4.92 -11.31
C THR A 124 -25.23 -4.71 -10.73
N ARG A 125 -25.45 -3.53 -10.18
CA ARG A 125 -26.74 -3.02 -9.76
C ARG A 125 -27.53 -2.62 -11.03
N ARG A 126 -27.96 -3.63 -11.82
CA ARG A 126 -28.95 -3.46 -12.90
C ARG A 126 -29.52 -4.81 -13.31
N GLY A 127 -30.52 -5.23 -12.58
CA GLY A 127 -31.42 -6.30 -12.94
C GLY A 127 -32.84 -5.89 -12.56
N ARG A 128 -33.40 -4.92 -13.27
CA ARG A 128 -34.84 -4.63 -13.21
C ARG A 128 -35.56 -5.81 -13.84
N SER A 129 -36.32 -6.53 -13.00
CA SER A 129 -37.15 -7.65 -13.34
C SER A 129 -38.00 -7.37 -14.59
N LYS A 130 -37.86 -8.21 -15.60
CA LYS A 130 -38.88 -8.36 -16.67
C LYS A 130 -39.66 -9.61 -16.33
N LYS A 131 -40.94 -9.38 -15.97
CA LYS A 131 -41.98 -10.36 -15.70
C LYS A 131 -42.10 -11.32 -16.89
N ALA A 132 -41.79 -12.58 -16.69
CA ALA A 132 -42.01 -13.63 -17.69
C ALA A 132 -43.34 -14.29 -17.42
N ALA A 133 -44.14 -14.40 -18.47
CA ALA A 133 -45.44 -15.08 -18.55
C ALA A 133 -45.24 -16.60 -18.43
N ALA A 134 -46.27 -17.24 -17.93
CA ALA A 134 -46.36 -18.69 -17.72
C ALA A 134 -46.30 -19.47 -19.03
N PRO A 135 -45.72 -20.67 -19.08
CA PRO A 135 -45.94 -21.62 -20.15
C PRO A 135 -47.13 -22.53 -19.85
N GLN A 136 -47.92 -22.71 -20.86
CA GLN A 136 -49.04 -23.64 -20.88
C GLN A 136 -48.57 -25.10 -20.93
N VAL A 137 -49.35 -25.93 -20.26
CA VAL A 137 -49.27 -27.39 -20.26
C VAL A 137 -49.80 -27.89 -21.60
N GLU A 138 -49.07 -28.73 -22.31
CA GLU A 138 -49.59 -29.67 -23.27
C GLU A 138 -49.14 -31.08 -22.93
N THR A 139 -50.12 -31.87 -22.60
CA THR A 139 -50.13 -33.32 -22.47
C THR A 139 -50.32 -33.95 -23.85
N THR A 140 -49.55 -34.96 -24.21
CA THR A 140 -49.86 -36.07 -25.13
C THR A 140 -48.95 -37.23 -24.77
N THR A 141 -49.45 -38.21 -24.20
CA THR A 141 -50.02 -39.52 -24.42
C THR A 141 -49.25 -40.41 -25.42
N THR A 142 -48.86 -41.61 -24.88
CA THR A 142 -48.77 -42.94 -25.48
C THR A 142 -47.84 -43.13 -26.70
N GLU A 143 -47.09 -44.21 -26.85
CA GLU A 143 -47.40 -45.64 -26.81
C GLU A 143 -46.12 -46.50 -26.76
N GLU A 144 -46.33 -47.68 -26.28
CA GLU A 144 -45.53 -48.91 -26.25
C GLU A 144 -44.99 -49.35 -27.63
N LYS A 145 -43.88 -50.07 -27.58
CA LYS A 145 -43.71 -51.48 -28.08
C LYS A 145 -42.20 -51.77 -27.96
N SER A 146 -41.76 -52.74 -27.17
CA SER A 146 -41.63 -54.21 -27.31
C SER A 146 -40.75 -54.68 -28.46
N GLU A 147 -39.87 -55.66 -28.07
CA GLU A 147 -39.17 -56.70 -28.85
C GLU A 147 -37.92 -56.24 -29.62
N GLU A 148 -36.75 -56.82 -29.48
CA GLU A 148 -36.26 -58.20 -29.30
C GLU A 148 -34.89 -58.20 -28.65
#